data_003b6f30e53cd76f3e754d70814401bc
#
_entry.id   003b6f30e53cd76f3e754d70814401bc
#
_cell.length_a   1.000
_cell.length_b   1.000
_cell.length_c   1.000
_cell.angle_alpha   90.00
_cell.angle_beta   90.00
_cell.angle_gamma   90.00
#
_symmetry.space_group_name_H-M   'P 1'
#
loop_
_entity.id
_entity.type
_entity.pdbx_description
1 polymer ?
#
loop_
_entity_poly.entity_id
_entity_poly.type
_entity_poly.pdbx_seq_one_letter_code
_entity_poly.pdbx_strand_id
1 'polypeptide(L)'
;MSNDRPMEPSIASAAQLAKLLRATGYLADDALATIGFLALRLGRPLLLEGEPGTGKTALAEALAEALDLPLIRLQCYEGIDASQALYDWDFPRQILHLRALETTARIGEGGDGADGPDVEKSLFDERFLLARPILRALRESPAVLLVDEVDRADDEFEAFLLEVLSTYQVTIPELGTIRATVPPIVILTSNRTRELHDALKRRCLYHWIDHPGLARELEIVRSRAPEVGERLSRQVVSAVQAMRRGDDLVKPPGVAETLDWARALMELGASDLDVEHASATLGVAVKYREDADRVRASLDTILGA
;
A
#
# COMPACT_ATOMS: atom_id res chain seq x y z
N MET A 1 -29.08 14.14 22.97
CA MET A 1 -27.72 13.68 22.72
C MET A 1 -27.86 12.40 21.88
N SER A 2 -27.98 12.54 20.57
CA SER A 2 -28.11 11.44 19.63
C SER A 2 -26.76 10.86 19.38
N ASN A 3 -26.61 9.57 19.65
CA ASN A 3 -25.38 8.80 19.51
C ASN A 3 -25.28 8.29 18.06
N ASP A 4 -25.22 9.21 17.11
CA ASP A 4 -24.90 8.92 15.70
C ASP A 4 -23.41 8.63 15.60
N ARG A 5 -23.02 7.40 15.93
CA ARG A 5 -21.75 6.84 15.42
C ARG A 5 -21.97 6.57 13.94
N PRO A 6 -21.21 7.21 13.04
CA PRO A 6 -21.28 6.88 11.62
C PRO A 6 -20.95 5.39 11.44
N MET A 7 -21.63 4.74 10.48
CA MET A 7 -21.60 3.31 10.19
C MET A 7 -20.17 2.75 10.24
N GLU A 8 -19.83 2.13 11.37
CA GLU A 8 -18.72 1.17 11.39
C GLU A 8 -19.10 0.03 10.44
N PRO A 9 -18.27 -0.36 9.48
CA PRO A 9 -18.50 -1.59 8.76
C PRO A 9 -18.66 -2.69 9.81
N SER A 10 -19.86 -3.27 9.89
CA SER A 10 -20.24 -4.17 10.97
C SER A 10 -19.58 -5.55 10.82
N ILE A 11 -18.23 -5.56 10.77
CA ILE A 11 -17.47 -6.80 10.81
C ILE A 11 -17.53 -7.31 12.24
N ALA A 12 -18.25 -8.42 12.44
CA ALA A 12 -18.51 -8.96 13.77
C ALA A 12 -17.42 -9.90 14.26
N SER A 13 -16.55 -10.42 13.37
CA SER A 13 -15.53 -11.40 13.74
C SER A 13 -14.37 -11.44 12.72
N ALA A 14 -13.22 -11.99 13.16
CA ALA A 14 -12.08 -12.29 12.29
C ALA A 14 -12.46 -13.22 11.14
N ALA A 15 -13.30 -14.23 11.39
CA ALA A 15 -13.78 -15.15 10.36
C ALA A 15 -14.61 -14.44 9.29
N GLN A 16 -15.42 -13.44 9.66
CA GLN A 16 -16.16 -12.62 8.70
C GLN A 16 -15.19 -11.77 7.87
N LEU A 17 -14.17 -11.16 8.48
CA LEU A 17 -13.14 -10.42 7.76
C LEU A 17 -12.40 -11.33 6.76
N ALA A 18 -11.98 -12.52 7.18
CA ALA A 18 -11.32 -13.49 6.30
C ALA A 18 -12.21 -13.86 5.09
N LYS A 19 -13.52 -14.02 5.31
CA LYS A 19 -14.48 -14.29 4.23
C LYS A 19 -14.62 -13.12 3.26
N LEU A 20 -14.67 -11.89 3.75
CA LEU A 20 -14.74 -10.68 2.92
C LEU A 20 -13.46 -10.51 2.08
N LEU A 21 -12.29 -10.67 2.69
CA LEU A 21 -11.00 -10.64 1.99
C LEU A 21 -10.89 -11.73 0.93
N ARG A 22 -11.38 -12.96 1.23
CA ARG A 22 -11.40 -14.05 0.25
C ARG A 22 -12.27 -13.72 -0.96
N ALA A 23 -13.34 -12.97 -0.81
CA ALA A 23 -14.20 -12.55 -1.91
C ALA A 23 -13.49 -11.61 -2.89
N THR A 24 -12.48 -10.84 -2.43
CA THR A 24 -11.60 -10.00 -3.27
C THR A 24 -10.39 -10.77 -3.83
N GLY A 25 -10.31 -12.08 -3.59
CA GLY A 25 -9.16 -12.91 -3.98
C GLY A 25 -7.95 -12.80 -3.05
N TYR A 26 -8.07 -12.13 -1.89
CA TYR A 26 -7.01 -12.09 -0.88
C TYR A 26 -7.25 -13.17 0.18
N LEU A 27 -6.32 -14.10 0.26
CA LEU A 27 -6.41 -15.20 1.21
C LEU A 27 -5.67 -14.80 2.51
N ALA A 28 -6.36 -14.31 3.53
CA ALA A 28 -5.80 -14.06 4.85
C ALA A 28 -5.74 -15.35 5.69
N ASP A 29 -4.66 -15.61 6.43
CA ASP A 29 -4.65 -16.66 7.43
C ASP A 29 -5.39 -16.24 8.71
N ASP A 30 -5.59 -17.15 9.62
CA ASP A 30 -6.34 -16.89 10.86
C ASP A 30 -5.67 -15.81 11.72
N ALA A 31 -4.33 -15.77 11.75
CA ALA A 31 -3.57 -14.80 12.52
C ALA A 31 -3.71 -13.39 11.90
N LEU A 32 -3.52 -13.26 10.57
CA LEU A 32 -3.69 -12.01 9.85
C LEU A 32 -5.14 -11.51 9.92
N ALA A 33 -6.11 -12.41 9.74
CA ALA A 33 -7.53 -12.07 9.87
C ALA A 33 -7.88 -11.58 11.28
N THR A 34 -7.31 -12.21 12.31
CA THR A 34 -7.53 -11.82 13.71
C THR A 34 -6.92 -10.45 14.00
N ILE A 35 -5.66 -10.23 13.64
CA ILE A 35 -5.00 -8.95 13.92
C ILE A 35 -5.61 -7.81 13.08
N GLY A 36 -5.98 -8.08 11.82
CA GLY A 36 -6.71 -7.14 10.98
C GLY A 36 -8.07 -6.76 11.55
N PHE A 37 -8.84 -7.74 12.01
CA PHE A 37 -10.10 -7.49 12.72
C PHE A 37 -9.91 -6.62 13.97
N LEU A 38 -8.88 -6.91 14.77
CA LEU A 38 -8.56 -6.11 15.96
C LEU A 38 -8.13 -4.69 15.60
N ALA A 39 -7.37 -4.52 14.52
CA ALA A 39 -6.97 -3.20 14.03
C ALA A 39 -8.20 -2.34 13.69
N LEU A 40 -9.16 -2.91 12.98
CA LEU A 40 -10.43 -2.25 12.64
C LEU A 40 -11.26 -1.91 13.89
N ARG A 41 -11.40 -2.86 14.82
CA ARG A 41 -12.22 -2.68 16.04
C ARG A 41 -11.62 -1.70 17.03
N LEU A 42 -10.31 -1.65 17.15
CA LEU A 42 -9.60 -0.77 18.07
C LEU A 42 -9.27 0.60 17.45
N GLY A 43 -9.49 0.79 16.14
CA GLY A 43 -9.12 2.00 15.42
C GLY A 43 -7.60 2.25 15.47
N ARG A 44 -6.78 1.18 15.45
CA ARG A 44 -5.33 1.27 15.52
C ARG A 44 -4.71 0.94 14.16
N PRO A 45 -3.62 1.63 13.77
CA PRO A 45 -2.86 1.28 12.58
C PRO A 45 -2.36 -0.16 12.63
N LEU A 46 -2.32 -0.83 11.48
CA LEU A 46 -1.75 -2.16 11.30
C LEU A 46 -0.41 -2.06 10.59
N LEU A 47 0.66 -2.45 11.25
CA LEU A 47 1.99 -2.57 10.66
C LEU A 47 2.21 -4.01 10.17
N LEU A 48 2.45 -4.14 8.88
CA LEU A 48 2.78 -5.39 8.20
C LEU A 48 4.26 -5.39 7.84
N GLU A 49 5.01 -6.29 8.41
CA GLU A 49 6.39 -6.56 8.02
C GLU A 49 6.50 -7.92 7.33
N GLY A 50 7.50 -8.11 6.52
CA GLY A 50 7.79 -9.39 5.83
C GLY A 50 8.65 -9.18 4.60
N GLU A 51 9.07 -10.28 3.98
CA GLU A 51 9.84 -10.25 2.75
C GLU A 51 9.07 -9.57 1.60
N PRO A 52 9.78 -8.98 0.62
CA PRO A 52 9.15 -8.45 -0.59
C PRO A 52 8.31 -9.52 -1.31
N GLY A 53 7.19 -9.12 -1.90
CA GLY A 53 6.34 -10.02 -2.67
C GLY A 53 5.45 -10.96 -1.84
N THR A 54 5.34 -10.80 -0.52
CA THR A 54 4.47 -11.61 0.35
C THR A 54 3.01 -11.16 0.41
N GLY A 55 2.67 -10.04 -0.26
CA GLY A 55 1.28 -9.57 -0.35
C GLY A 55 0.87 -8.55 0.72
N LYS A 56 1.82 -7.83 1.33
CA LYS A 56 1.53 -6.77 2.32
C LYS A 56 0.65 -5.65 1.76
N THR A 57 1.04 -5.09 0.62
CA THR A 57 0.29 -4.02 -0.09
C THR A 57 -1.08 -4.51 -0.55
N ALA A 58 -1.16 -5.76 -1.03
CA ALA A 58 -2.41 -6.36 -1.50
C ALA A 58 -3.49 -6.50 -0.40
N LEU A 59 -3.11 -6.57 0.89
CA LEU A 59 -4.09 -6.54 1.98
C LEU A 59 -4.84 -5.21 2.04
N ALA A 60 -4.15 -4.09 1.85
CA ALA A 60 -4.79 -2.77 1.88
C ALA A 60 -5.77 -2.61 0.71
N GLU A 61 -5.40 -3.08 -0.49
CA GLU A 61 -6.26 -3.11 -1.66
C GLU A 61 -7.50 -3.97 -1.42
N ALA A 62 -7.30 -5.18 -0.91
CA ALA A 62 -8.38 -6.11 -0.58
C ALA A 62 -9.32 -5.58 0.51
N LEU A 63 -8.79 -4.89 1.52
CA LEU A 63 -9.60 -4.25 2.55
C LEU A 63 -10.44 -3.09 1.99
N ALA A 64 -9.85 -2.24 1.16
CA ALA A 64 -10.56 -1.14 0.53
C ALA A 64 -11.71 -1.66 -0.34
N GLU A 65 -11.46 -2.67 -1.16
CA GLU A 65 -12.48 -3.33 -1.99
C GLU A 65 -13.55 -4.02 -1.13
N ALA A 66 -13.15 -4.80 -0.13
CA ALA A 66 -14.07 -5.55 0.73
C ALA A 66 -15.01 -4.65 1.55
N LEU A 67 -14.57 -3.41 1.85
CA LEU A 67 -15.33 -2.43 2.64
C LEU A 67 -15.99 -1.35 1.78
N ASP A 68 -15.80 -1.39 0.46
CA ASP A 68 -16.24 -0.36 -0.49
C ASP A 68 -15.77 1.05 -0.07
N LEU A 69 -14.49 1.16 0.29
CA LEU A 69 -13.84 2.39 0.73
C LEU A 69 -12.78 2.84 -0.27
N PRO A 70 -12.54 4.15 -0.41
CA PRO A 70 -11.44 4.65 -1.21
C PRO A 70 -10.09 4.21 -0.63
N LEU A 71 -9.20 3.71 -1.51
CA LEU A 71 -7.81 3.43 -1.18
C LEU A 71 -6.97 4.67 -1.49
N ILE A 72 -6.28 5.17 -0.48
CA ILE A 72 -5.34 6.28 -0.61
C ILE A 72 -3.96 5.75 -0.29
N ARG A 73 -3.05 5.80 -1.26
CA ARG A 73 -1.69 5.28 -1.12
C ARG A 73 -0.67 6.40 -0.98
N LEU A 74 0.16 6.28 0.04
CA LEU A 74 1.39 7.03 0.23
C LEU A 74 2.57 6.08 0.09
N GLN A 75 3.32 6.20 -1.02
CA GLN A 75 4.55 5.45 -1.23
C GLN A 75 5.70 6.19 -0.56
N CYS A 76 6.36 5.56 0.41
CA CYS A 76 7.55 6.12 1.03
C CYS A 76 8.79 5.86 0.17
N TYR A 77 9.71 6.80 0.18
CA TYR A 77 11.01 6.76 -0.48
C TYR A 77 12.01 7.61 0.30
N GLU A 78 13.29 7.42 0.04
CA GLU A 78 14.36 8.16 0.71
C GLU A 78 14.25 9.67 0.44
N GLY A 79 14.20 10.47 1.50
CA GLY A 79 14.04 11.92 1.43
C GLY A 79 12.60 12.41 1.29
N ILE A 80 11.59 11.55 1.48
CA ILE A 80 10.20 12.01 1.60
C ILE A 80 10.06 12.90 2.83
N ASP A 81 9.39 14.04 2.67
CA ASP A 81 9.09 14.97 3.76
C ASP A 81 7.58 15.11 4.03
N ALA A 82 7.25 15.80 5.13
CA ALA A 82 5.88 16.01 5.55
C ALA A 82 5.05 16.79 4.50
N SER A 83 5.66 17.73 3.76
CA SER A 83 4.96 18.53 2.76
C SER A 83 4.50 17.67 1.59
N GLN A 84 5.33 16.72 1.15
CA GLN A 84 5.01 15.80 0.06
C GLN A 84 3.90 14.80 0.43
N ALA A 85 3.72 14.54 1.72
CA ALA A 85 2.70 13.63 2.21
C ALA A 85 1.40 14.34 2.60
N LEU A 86 1.47 15.63 2.98
CA LEU A 86 0.37 16.35 3.59
C LEU A 86 -0.38 17.24 2.61
N TYR A 87 0.25 18.29 2.11
CA TYR A 87 -0.35 19.22 1.13
C TYR A 87 0.70 20.03 0.39
N ASP A 88 0.26 20.66 -0.67
CA ASP A 88 1.01 21.64 -1.43
C ASP A 88 0.05 22.76 -1.88
N TRP A 89 0.59 23.93 -2.24
CA TRP A 89 -0.19 25.00 -2.81
C TRP A 89 -0.07 25.03 -4.34
N ASP A 90 -1.20 25.16 -5.04
CA ASP A 90 -1.24 25.32 -6.50
C ASP A 90 -0.80 26.73 -6.90
N PHE A 91 0.52 27.00 -6.77
CA PHE A 91 1.10 28.31 -7.13
C PHE A 91 0.75 28.76 -8.56
N PRO A 92 0.80 27.91 -9.59
CA PRO A 92 0.39 28.33 -10.93
C PRO A 92 -1.04 28.88 -10.96
N ARG A 93 -1.95 28.23 -10.27
CA ARG A 93 -3.35 28.64 -10.21
C ARG A 93 -3.56 29.89 -9.34
N GLN A 94 -2.77 30.07 -8.28
CA GLN A 94 -2.74 31.31 -7.49
C GLN A 94 -2.28 32.49 -8.34
N ILE A 95 -1.21 32.34 -9.14
CA ILE A 95 -0.71 33.38 -10.04
C ILE A 95 -1.76 33.76 -11.09
N LEU A 96 -2.45 32.77 -11.69
CA LEU A 96 -3.53 33.05 -12.64
C LEU A 96 -4.69 33.82 -11.99
N HIS A 97 -5.02 33.47 -10.75
CA HIS A 97 -6.05 34.17 -9.97
C HIS A 97 -5.66 35.62 -9.71
N LEU A 98 -4.43 35.89 -9.27
CA LEU A 98 -3.89 37.26 -9.09
C LEU A 98 -4.02 38.09 -10.37
N ARG A 99 -3.55 37.56 -11.49
CA ARG A 99 -3.65 38.24 -12.78
C ARG A 99 -5.09 38.57 -13.19
N ALA A 100 -6.02 37.66 -12.89
CA ALA A 100 -7.44 37.89 -13.15
C ALA A 100 -7.98 39.04 -12.27
N LEU A 101 -7.61 39.09 -10.98
CA LEU A 101 -7.98 40.19 -10.07
C LEU A 101 -7.41 41.52 -10.53
N GLU A 102 -6.13 41.60 -10.92
CA GLU A 102 -5.48 42.82 -11.48
C GLU A 102 -6.22 43.31 -12.73
N THR A 103 -6.60 42.39 -13.61
CA THR A 103 -7.31 42.76 -14.87
C THR A 103 -8.68 43.33 -14.55
N THR A 104 -9.40 42.73 -13.61
CA THR A 104 -10.74 43.18 -13.17
C THR A 104 -10.65 44.55 -12.47
N ALA A 105 -9.63 44.77 -11.65
CA ALA A 105 -9.40 46.05 -10.98
C ALA A 105 -9.07 47.18 -11.98
N ARG A 106 -8.39 46.90 -13.10
CA ARG A 106 -8.07 47.86 -14.16
C ARG A 106 -9.27 48.21 -15.04
N ILE A 107 -10.26 47.32 -15.17
CA ILE A 107 -11.47 47.52 -15.97
C ILE A 107 -12.55 48.29 -15.21
N GLY A 108 -12.55 48.14 -13.85
CA GLY A 108 -13.47 48.90 -12.97
C GLY A 108 -12.89 50.27 -12.69
N GLU A 109 -13.36 51.32 -13.35
CA GLU A 109 -12.95 52.72 -13.11
C GLU A 109 -13.13 53.07 -11.62
N GLY A 110 -12.01 53.26 -10.92
CA GLY A 110 -11.91 53.98 -9.64
C GLY A 110 -12.14 53.13 -8.37
N GLY A 111 -11.22 52.23 -8.04
CA GLY A 111 -11.12 51.62 -6.71
C GLY A 111 -9.70 51.48 -6.30
N ASP A 112 -9.36 51.86 -5.08
CA ASP A 112 -8.07 51.70 -4.41
C ASP A 112 -7.47 50.32 -4.69
N GLY A 113 -6.18 50.32 -4.99
CA GLY A 113 -5.45 49.15 -5.51
C GLY A 113 -5.71 47.86 -4.73
N ALA A 114 -5.68 46.78 -5.47
CA ALA A 114 -5.79 45.40 -4.98
C ALA A 114 -4.60 44.94 -4.08
N ASP A 115 -4.10 45.83 -3.24
CA ASP A 115 -3.06 45.62 -2.24
C ASP A 115 -3.68 45.65 -0.84
N GLY A 116 -4.58 44.71 -0.54
CA GLY A 116 -5.18 44.61 0.77
C GLY A 116 -5.06 43.21 1.37
N PRO A 117 -5.17 43.09 2.70
CA PRO A 117 -5.14 41.79 3.42
C PRO A 117 -6.16 40.77 2.91
N ASP A 118 -7.17 41.20 2.15
CA ASP A 118 -8.17 40.32 1.54
C ASP A 118 -7.65 39.59 0.29
N VAL A 119 -6.72 40.17 -0.46
CA VAL A 119 -6.11 39.52 -1.64
C VAL A 119 -5.13 38.45 -1.16
N GLU A 120 -4.31 38.74 -0.17
CA GLU A 120 -3.39 37.76 0.41
C GLU A 120 -4.16 36.57 0.98
N LYS A 121 -5.20 36.79 1.77
CA LYS A 121 -6.09 35.72 2.26
C LYS A 121 -6.75 34.92 1.15
N SER A 122 -7.11 35.55 0.03
CA SER A 122 -7.74 34.88 -1.11
C SER A 122 -6.80 33.91 -1.84
N LEU A 123 -5.49 34.05 -1.68
CA LEU A 123 -4.48 33.16 -2.28
C LEU A 123 -4.33 31.85 -1.52
N PHE A 124 -4.55 31.88 -0.22
CA PHE A 124 -4.47 30.68 0.63
C PHE A 124 -5.86 30.10 0.93
N ASP A 125 -6.75 30.25 -0.04
CA ASP A 125 -8.06 29.61 -0.03
C ASP A 125 -7.96 28.10 -0.29
N GLU A 126 -8.86 27.33 0.29
CA GLU A 126 -8.91 25.86 0.17
C GLU A 126 -8.94 25.38 -1.29
N ARG A 127 -9.47 26.17 -2.24
CA ARG A 127 -9.52 25.87 -3.68
C ARG A 127 -8.14 25.76 -4.35
N PHE A 128 -7.09 26.32 -3.72
CA PHE A 128 -5.70 26.23 -4.18
C PHE A 128 -4.89 25.19 -3.42
N LEU A 129 -5.50 24.53 -2.44
CA LEU A 129 -4.82 23.49 -1.67
C LEU A 129 -4.84 22.17 -2.42
N LEU A 130 -3.66 21.65 -2.72
CA LEU A 130 -3.44 20.33 -3.29
C LEU A 130 -3.30 19.33 -2.15
N ALA A 131 -4.39 18.64 -1.79
CA ALA A 131 -4.35 17.62 -0.75
C ALA A 131 -3.50 16.43 -1.21
N ARG A 132 -2.43 16.13 -0.48
CA ARG A 132 -1.58 14.96 -0.63
C ARG A 132 -2.17 13.77 0.13
N PRO A 133 -1.62 12.55 0.04
CA PRO A 133 -2.30 11.34 0.55
C PRO A 133 -2.78 11.41 2.00
N ILE A 134 -1.99 11.95 2.92
CA ILE A 134 -2.39 12.03 4.34
C ILE A 134 -3.58 12.97 4.51
N LEU A 135 -3.52 14.18 3.96
CA LEU A 135 -4.63 15.13 4.06
C LEU A 135 -5.88 14.60 3.35
N ARG A 136 -5.71 13.94 2.20
CA ARG A 136 -6.81 13.27 1.52
C ARG A 136 -7.48 12.23 2.40
N ALA A 137 -6.70 11.36 3.05
CA ALA A 137 -7.24 10.34 3.95
C ALA A 137 -8.02 10.91 5.13
N LEU A 138 -7.61 12.08 5.65
CA LEU A 138 -8.34 12.77 6.72
C LEU A 138 -9.64 13.41 6.23
N ARG A 139 -9.66 13.94 5.00
CA ARG A 139 -10.83 14.61 4.40
C ARG A 139 -11.84 13.64 3.80
N GLU A 140 -11.38 12.62 3.09
CA GLU A 140 -12.21 11.63 2.40
C GLU A 140 -12.62 10.45 3.31
N SER A 141 -12.42 10.60 4.62
CA SER A 141 -12.78 9.58 5.61
C SER A 141 -14.29 9.31 5.67
N PRO A 142 -14.73 8.03 5.74
CA PRO A 142 -13.91 6.84 5.93
C PRO A 142 -13.15 6.40 4.68
N ALA A 143 -11.88 6.06 4.85
CA ALA A 143 -10.96 5.64 3.78
C ALA A 143 -9.95 4.61 4.30
N VAL A 144 -9.30 3.88 3.40
CA VAL A 144 -8.11 3.08 3.72
C VAL A 144 -6.88 3.88 3.31
N LEU A 145 -6.00 4.20 4.27
CA LEU A 145 -4.71 4.82 4.04
C LEU A 145 -3.62 3.75 4.07
N LEU A 146 -2.97 3.51 2.95
CA LEU A 146 -1.79 2.67 2.84
C LEU A 146 -0.54 3.54 2.85
N VAL A 147 0.29 3.39 3.88
CA VAL A 147 1.65 3.95 3.95
C VAL A 147 2.61 2.82 3.58
N ASP A 148 3.05 2.82 2.33
CA ASP A 148 3.78 1.70 1.74
C ASP A 148 5.29 1.91 1.83
N GLU A 149 6.03 0.86 2.22
CA GLU A 149 7.49 0.86 2.43
C GLU A 149 7.96 1.96 3.40
N VAL A 150 7.33 2.05 4.57
CA VAL A 150 7.64 3.09 5.58
C VAL A 150 9.10 3.04 6.06
N ASP A 151 9.74 1.89 5.97
CA ASP A 151 11.16 1.68 6.27
C ASP A 151 12.13 2.37 5.28
N ARG A 152 11.62 3.01 4.22
CA ARG A 152 12.40 3.85 3.31
C ARG A 152 12.41 5.33 3.69
N ALA A 153 11.50 5.75 4.54
CA ALA A 153 11.46 7.13 5.05
C ALA A 153 12.50 7.31 6.16
N ASP A 154 12.82 8.55 6.49
CA ASP A 154 13.71 8.89 7.60
C ASP A 154 13.00 9.01 8.95
N ASP A 155 13.74 9.24 10.02
CA ASP A 155 13.21 9.34 11.38
C ASP A 155 12.32 10.58 11.57
N GLU A 156 12.56 11.67 10.83
CA GLU A 156 11.76 12.89 10.89
C GLU A 156 10.36 12.65 10.34
N PHE A 157 10.30 11.92 9.23
CA PHE A 157 9.02 11.50 8.63
C PHE A 157 8.26 10.52 9.52
N GLU A 158 8.95 9.57 10.19
CA GLU A 158 8.30 8.69 11.16
C GLU A 158 7.72 9.47 12.35
N ALA A 159 8.43 10.47 12.87
CA ALA A 159 7.93 11.33 13.93
C ALA A 159 6.68 12.12 13.50
N PHE A 160 6.67 12.64 12.28
CA PHE A 160 5.50 13.27 11.68
C PHE A 160 4.33 12.30 11.55
N LEU A 161 4.55 11.08 11.02
CA LEU A 161 3.51 10.06 10.96
C LEU A 161 2.95 9.72 12.33
N LEU A 162 3.81 9.59 13.34
CA LEU A 162 3.40 9.31 14.72
C LEU A 162 2.44 10.38 15.26
N GLU A 163 2.69 11.66 14.98
CA GLU A 163 1.81 12.76 15.37
C GLU A 163 0.44 12.62 14.70
N VAL A 164 0.42 12.48 13.37
CA VAL A 164 -0.82 12.34 12.59
C VAL A 164 -1.65 11.12 13.03
N LEU A 165 -1.01 9.96 13.18
CA LEU A 165 -1.67 8.72 13.58
C LEU A 165 -2.12 8.72 15.06
N SER A 166 -1.63 9.67 15.84
CA SER A 166 -2.05 9.85 17.23
C SER A 166 -3.37 10.59 17.37
N THR A 167 -3.61 11.55 16.51
CA THR A 167 -4.71 12.50 16.65
C THR A 167 -5.68 12.49 15.47
N TYR A 168 -5.26 11.91 14.33
CA TYR A 168 -5.96 11.95 13.04
C TYR A 168 -6.36 13.36 12.63
N GLN A 169 -5.44 14.30 12.88
CA GLN A 169 -5.60 15.71 12.54
C GLN A 169 -4.26 16.30 12.09
N VAL A 170 -4.35 17.37 11.31
CA VAL A 170 -3.22 18.18 10.88
C VAL A 170 -3.59 19.65 10.95
N THR A 171 -2.62 20.51 11.23
CA THR A 171 -2.83 21.96 11.24
C THR A 171 -2.13 22.58 10.03
N ILE A 172 -2.91 23.26 9.20
CA ILE A 172 -2.43 24.08 8.07
C ILE A 172 -2.48 25.53 8.55
N PRO A 173 -1.37 26.27 8.59
CA PRO A 173 -1.31 27.61 9.20
C PRO A 173 -2.43 28.54 8.70
N GLU A 174 -2.73 28.53 7.41
CA GLU A 174 -3.67 29.44 6.77
C GLU A 174 -5.14 28.98 6.88
N LEU A 175 -5.37 27.67 7.06
CA LEU A 175 -6.72 27.07 7.07
C LEU A 175 -7.16 26.53 8.44
N GLY A 176 -6.22 26.46 9.40
CA GLY A 176 -6.47 25.91 10.72
C GLY A 176 -6.36 24.39 10.77
N THR A 177 -6.98 23.78 11.78
CA THR A 177 -6.86 22.33 12.03
C THR A 177 -7.91 21.55 11.27
N ILE A 178 -7.46 20.61 10.45
CA ILE A 178 -8.29 19.65 9.73
C ILE A 178 -8.21 18.32 10.47
N ARG A 179 -9.38 17.80 10.85
CA ARG A 179 -9.49 16.54 11.58
C ARG A 179 -10.41 15.58 10.83
N ALA A 180 -10.03 14.31 10.80
CA ALA A 180 -10.91 13.27 10.26
C ALA A 180 -12.19 13.13 11.08
N THR A 181 -13.34 13.07 10.41
CA THR A 181 -14.65 12.82 11.06
C THR A 181 -14.69 11.41 11.64
N VAL A 182 -14.15 10.45 10.91
CA VAL A 182 -13.93 9.06 11.31
C VAL A 182 -12.46 8.73 11.06
N PRO A 183 -11.71 8.17 12.00
CA PRO A 183 -10.33 7.76 11.72
C PRO A 183 -10.22 6.87 10.49
N PRO A 184 -9.31 7.15 9.52
CA PRO A 184 -9.09 6.24 8.41
C PRO A 184 -8.53 4.91 8.91
N ILE A 185 -8.80 3.84 8.16
CA ILE A 185 -8.14 2.54 8.37
C ILE A 185 -6.72 2.68 7.85
N VAL A 186 -5.72 2.56 8.72
CA VAL A 186 -4.32 2.77 8.36
C VAL A 186 -3.56 1.46 8.32
N ILE A 187 -2.90 1.20 7.20
CA ILE A 187 -2.01 0.06 7.01
C ILE A 187 -0.63 0.61 6.65
N LEU A 188 0.38 0.22 7.41
CA LEU A 188 1.77 0.48 7.13
C LEU A 188 2.43 -0.80 6.66
N THR A 189 3.29 -0.72 5.64
CA THR A 189 4.10 -1.86 5.19
C THR A 189 5.58 -1.57 5.36
N SER A 190 6.36 -2.60 5.66
CA SER A 190 7.81 -2.54 5.78
C SER A 190 8.44 -3.81 5.23
N ASN A 191 9.55 -3.67 4.51
CA ASN A 191 10.42 -4.77 4.07
C ASN A 191 11.63 -4.94 5.01
N ARG A 192 11.67 -4.21 6.13
CA ARG A 192 12.78 -4.20 7.10
C ARG A 192 14.13 -3.84 6.49
N THR A 193 14.16 -2.96 5.52
CA THR A 193 15.42 -2.41 4.98
C THR A 193 16.18 -1.62 6.05
N ARG A 194 15.47 -1.03 7.02
CA ARG A 194 15.96 -0.51 8.30
C ARG A 194 14.97 -0.78 9.42
N GLU A 195 15.41 -0.63 10.66
CA GLU A 195 14.55 -0.68 11.84
C GLU A 195 13.67 0.58 11.91
N LEU A 196 12.37 0.38 12.17
CA LEU A 196 11.44 1.47 12.47
C LEU A 196 11.57 1.90 13.93
N HIS A 197 11.27 3.15 14.20
CA HIS A 197 11.32 3.69 15.54
C HIS A 197 10.29 3.02 16.46
N ASP A 198 10.70 2.67 17.67
CA ASP A 198 9.86 1.98 18.66
C ASP A 198 8.54 2.69 18.96
N ALA A 199 8.53 4.03 18.94
CA ALA A 199 7.33 4.82 19.18
C ALA A 199 6.25 4.53 18.12
N LEU A 200 6.63 4.41 16.84
CA LEU A 200 5.72 4.07 15.75
C LEU A 200 5.22 2.63 15.88
N LYS A 201 6.13 1.67 16.15
CA LYS A 201 5.77 0.25 16.36
C LYS A 201 4.75 0.08 17.50
N ARG A 202 4.95 0.76 18.64
CA ARG A 202 4.02 0.70 19.79
C ARG A 202 2.64 1.28 19.50
N ARG A 203 2.52 2.17 18.54
CA ARG A 203 1.23 2.73 18.11
C ARG A 203 0.43 1.76 17.28
N CYS A 204 1.10 0.88 16.53
CA CYS A 204 0.50 -0.07 15.62
C CYS A 204 0.14 -1.39 16.30
N LEU A 205 -0.79 -2.12 15.71
CA LEU A 205 -0.82 -3.57 15.84
C LEU A 205 0.15 -4.15 14.82
N TYR A 206 0.82 -5.22 15.16
CA TYR A 206 1.93 -5.76 14.38
C TYR A 206 1.62 -7.15 13.85
N HIS A 207 1.98 -7.41 12.60
CA HIS A 207 1.93 -8.74 12.03
C HIS A 207 3.08 -8.94 11.04
N TRP A 208 3.76 -10.08 11.18
CA TRP A 208 4.75 -10.53 10.21
C TRP A 208 4.08 -11.42 9.18
N ILE A 209 4.25 -11.12 7.88
CA ILE A 209 3.75 -11.93 6.77
C ILE A 209 4.88 -12.77 6.21
N ASP A 210 4.82 -14.08 6.46
CA ASP A 210 5.72 -15.06 5.86
C ASP A 210 5.32 -15.42 4.42
N HIS A 211 6.25 -16.02 3.70
CA HIS A 211 5.89 -16.70 2.46
C HIS A 211 4.87 -17.80 2.74
N PRO A 212 3.81 -17.92 1.92
CA PRO A 212 2.81 -18.96 2.12
C PRO A 212 3.41 -20.35 1.90
N GLY A 213 2.93 -21.34 2.64
CA GLY A 213 3.24 -22.74 2.36
C GLY A 213 2.62 -23.20 1.03
N LEU A 214 3.11 -24.34 0.50
CA LEU A 214 2.75 -24.86 -0.82
C LEU A 214 1.24 -24.90 -1.10
N ALA A 215 0.45 -25.46 -0.18
CA ALA A 215 -0.99 -25.58 -0.37
C ALA A 215 -1.69 -24.24 -0.52
N ARG A 216 -1.27 -23.25 0.30
CA ARG A 216 -1.82 -21.92 0.29
C ARG A 216 -1.39 -21.13 -0.93
N GLU A 217 -0.11 -21.22 -1.33
CA GLU A 217 0.38 -20.55 -2.53
C GLU A 217 -0.31 -21.07 -3.78
N LEU A 218 -0.57 -22.38 -3.85
CA LEU A 218 -1.36 -22.97 -4.93
C LEU A 218 -2.81 -22.43 -4.95
N GLU A 219 -3.44 -22.24 -3.77
CA GLU A 219 -4.76 -21.61 -3.68
C GLU A 219 -4.72 -20.16 -4.15
N ILE A 220 -3.66 -19.41 -3.82
CA ILE A 220 -3.45 -18.04 -4.30
C ILE A 220 -3.32 -18.01 -5.83
N VAL A 221 -2.50 -18.89 -6.41
CA VAL A 221 -2.33 -18.95 -7.87
C VAL A 221 -3.66 -19.28 -8.55
N ARG A 222 -4.42 -20.26 -8.06
CA ARG A 222 -5.76 -20.58 -8.58
C ARG A 222 -6.75 -19.42 -8.52
N SER A 223 -6.68 -18.62 -7.45
CA SER A 223 -7.57 -17.48 -7.25
C SER A 223 -7.17 -16.28 -8.12
N ARG A 224 -5.86 -16.03 -8.27
CA ARG A 224 -5.33 -14.80 -8.90
C ARG A 224 -4.92 -14.98 -10.36
N ALA A 225 -4.71 -16.22 -10.79
CA ALA A 225 -4.39 -16.62 -12.17
C ALA A 225 -5.20 -17.85 -12.57
N PRO A 226 -6.55 -17.76 -12.56
CA PRO A 226 -7.43 -18.89 -12.89
C PRO A 226 -7.27 -19.41 -14.32
N GLU A 227 -6.70 -18.59 -15.19
CA GLU A 227 -6.37 -18.92 -16.58
C GLU A 227 -5.23 -19.93 -16.70
N VAL A 228 -4.37 -20.05 -15.68
CA VAL A 228 -3.23 -20.99 -15.69
C VAL A 228 -3.71 -22.39 -15.32
N GLY A 229 -3.38 -23.37 -16.17
CA GLY A 229 -3.76 -24.77 -15.97
C GLY A 229 -3.27 -25.32 -14.62
N GLU A 230 -4.07 -26.18 -14.00
CA GLU A 230 -3.82 -26.76 -12.66
C GLU A 230 -2.46 -27.45 -12.55
N ARG A 231 -2.03 -28.17 -13.58
CA ARG A 231 -0.78 -28.91 -13.62
C ARG A 231 0.41 -27.95 -13.61
N LEU A 232 0.39 -26.94 -14.49
CA LEU A 232 1.43 -25.90 -14.55
C LEU A 232 1.49 -25.09 -13.27
N SER A 233 0.35 -24.68 -12.71
CA SER A 233 0.29 -23.97 -11.43
C SER A 233 0.98 -24.74 -10.31
N ARG A 234 0.73 -26.05 -10.20
CA ARG A 234 1.34 -26.93 -9.21
C ARG A 234 2.86 -27.05 -9.38
N GLN A 235 3.32 -27.20 -10.61
CA GLN A 235 4.74 -27.31 -10.93
C GLN A 235 5.48 -26.01 -10.64
N VAL A 236 4.92 -24.86 -11.04
CA VAL A 236 5.51 -23.54 -10.74
C VAL A 236 5.61 -23.30 -9.24
N VAL A 237 4.51 -23.50 -8.49
CA VAL A 237 4.52 -23.32 -7.03
C VAL A 237 5.52 -24.27 -6.38
N SER A 238 5.60 -25.54 -6.81
CA SER A 238 6.58 -26.50 -6.28
C SER A 238 8.02 -26.07 -6.53
N ALA A 239 8.31 -25.57 -7.73
CA ALA A 239 9.63 -25.05 -8.11
C ALA A 239 10.02 -23.81 -7.27
N VAL A 240 9.10 -22.85 -7.11
CA VAL A 240 9.33 -21.66 -6.28
C VAL A 240 9.54 -22.05 -4.82
N GLN A 241 8.75 -22.96 -4.27
CA GLN A 241 8.94 -23.50 -2.91
C GLN A 241 10.29 -24.20 -2.74
N ALA A 242 10.77 -24.91 -3.78
CA ALA A 242 12.09 -25.53 -3.77
C ALA A 242 13.21 -24.48 -3.78
N MET A 243 13.08 -23.42 -4.61
CA MET A 243 14.02 -22.30 -4.64
C MET A 243 14.11 -21.59 -3.27
N ARG A 244 12.99 -21.36 -2.58
CA ARG A 244 12.96 -20.72 -1.24
C ARG A 244 13.58 -21.57 -0.14
N ARG A 245 13.55 -22.91 -0.27
CA ARG A 245 14.16 -23.82 0.72
C ARG A 245 15.67 -23.90 0.60
N GLY A 246 16.22 -23.53 -0.55
CA GLY A 246 17.67 -23.38 -0.72
C GLY A 246 18.11 -22.07 -0.07
N ASP A 247 18.91 -22.15 0.99
CA ASP A 247 19.39 -20.97 1.75
C ASP A 247 20.39 -20.09 0.99
N ASP A 248 20.59 -20.35 -0.30
CA ASP A 248 21.67 -19.75 -1.09
C ASP A 248 21.25 -18.55 -1.97
N LEU A 249 19.95 -18.23 -2.04
CA LEU A 249 19.49 -17.11 -2.86
C LEU A 249 19.59 -15.78 -2.11
N VAL A 250 20.14 -14.77 -2.78
CA VAL A 250 20.21 -13.40 -2.26
C VAL A 250 18.79 -12.86 -2.06
N LYS A 251 17.90 -13.16 -3.01
CA LYS A 251 16.49 -12.78 -2.94
C LYS A 251 15.60 -13.90 -3.46
N PRO A 252 15.03 -14.69 -2.56
CA PRO A 252 14.04 -15.70 -2.94
C PRO A 252 12.82 -15.10 -3.65
N PRO A 253 12.24 -15.79 -4.65
CA PRO A 253 11.05 -15.30 -5.34
C PRO A 253 9.85 -15.24 -4.40
N GLY A 254 9.09 -14.12 -4.44
CA GLY A 254 7.85 -13.94 -3.69
C GLY A 254 6.63 -14.54 -4.41
N VAL A 255 5.45 -14.32 -3.83
CA VAL A 255 4.17 -14.75 -4.44
C VAL A 255 3.89 -14.00 -5.73
N ALA A 256 4.29 -12.72 -5.82
CA ALA A 256 4.14 -11.94 -7.05
C ALA A 256 4.93 -12.57 -8.20
N GLU A 257 6.19 -12.94 -7.96
CA GLU A 257 7.03 -13.62 -8.94
C GLU A 257 6.47 -14.99 -9.31
N THR A 258 5.85 -15.71 -8.38
CA THR A 258 5.16 -16.98 -8.67
C THR A 258 4.01 -16.80 -9.66
N LEU A 259 3.16 -15.78 -9.43
CA LEU A 259 2.04 -15.45 -10.31
C LEU A 259 2.51 -15.01 -11.70
N ASP A 260 3.52 -14.13 -11.74
CA ASP A 260 4.08 -13.63 -13.00
C ASP A 260 4.73 -14.76 -13.80
N TRP A 261 5.45 -15.66 -13.14
CA TRP A 261 6.09 -16.79 -13.81
C TRP A 261 5.06 -17.78 -14.36
N ALA A 262 4.01 -18.08 -13.60
CA ALA A 262 2.93 -18.93 -14.05
C ALA A 262 2.24 -18.36 -15.31
N ARG A 263 1.96 -17.07 -15.32
CA ARG A 263 1.37 -16.38 -16.49
C ARG A 263 2.33 -16.35 -17.69
N ALA A 264 3.60 -16.03 -17.46
CA ALA A 264 4.60 -15.99 -18.52
C ALA A 264 4.75 -17.35 -19.24
N LEU A 265 4.76 -18.44 -18.48
CA LEU A 265 4.79 -19.79 -19.04
C LEU A 265 3.52 -20.10 -19.85
N MET A 266 2.34 -19.73 -19.35
CA MET A 266 1.08 -19.87 -20.07
C MET A 266 1.09 -19.10 -21.41
N GLU A 267 1.58 -17.84 -21.41
CA GLU A 267 1.70 -17.03 -22.65
C GLU A 267 2.63 -17.66 -23.69
N LEU A 268 3.61 -18.45 -23.27
CA LEU A 268 4.46 -19.25 -24.15
C LEU A 268 3.78 -20.55 -24.62
N GLY A 269 2.54 -20.81 -24.19
CA GLY A 269 1.81 -22.02 -24.53
C GLY A 269 2.29 -23.27 -23.78
N ALA A 270 3.06 -23.12 -22.71
CA ALA A 270 3.53 -24.24 -21.91
C ALA A 270 2.37 -24.85 -21.10
N SER A 271 2.18 -26.16 -21.25
CA SER A 271 1.26 -26.95 -20.40
C SER A 271 1.96 -27.54 -19.18
N ASP A 272 3.28 -27.58 -19.21
CA ASP A 272 4.19 -28.16 -18.22
C ASP A 272 5.42 -27.28 -18.01
N LEU A 273 5.99 -27.36 -16.82
CA LEU A 273 7.27 -26.71 -16.48
C LEU A 273 8.40 -27.74 -16.67
N ASP A 274 9.03 -27.71 -17.82
CA ASP A 274 10.25 -28.44 -18.11
C ASP A 274 11.51 -27.57 -17.97
N VAL A 275 12.68 -28.17 -18.10
CA VAL A 275 13.98 -27.49 -17.95
C VAL A 275 14.17 -26.39 -19.00
N GLU A 276 13.69 -26.59 -20.24
CA GLU A 276 13.82 -25.62 -21.32
C GLU A 276 13.00 -24.37 -21.04
N HIS A 277 11.69 -24.54 -20.75
CA HIS A 277 10.79 -23.45 -20.38
C HIS A 277 11.25 -22.76 -19.11
N ALA A 278 11.66 -23.50 -18.07
CA ALA A 278 12.16 -22.94 -16.83
C ALA A 278 13.41 -22.09 -17.04
N SER A 279 14.38 -22.58 -17.80
CA SER A 279 15.62 -21.85 -18.10
C SER A 279 15.36 -20.57 -18.91
N ALA A 280 14.49 -20.65 -19.91
CA ALA A 280 14.15 -19.52 -20.78
C ALA A 280 13.40 -18.38 -20.03
N THR A 281 12.59 -18.75 -19.03
CA THR A 281 11.74 -17.80 -18.30
C THR A 281 12.23 -17.47 -16.90
N LEU A 282 13.38 -17.98 -16.48
CA LEU A 282 13.90 -17.84 -15.12
C LEU A 282 13.98 -16.39 -14.63
N GLY A 283 14.29 -15.45 -15.53
CA GLY A 283 14.33 -14.02 -15.22
C GLY A 283 12.98 -13.40 -14.81
N VAL A 284 11.87 -14.13 -14.99
CA VAL A 284 10.57 -13.72 -14.45
C VAL A 284 10.47 -14.02 -12.95
N ALA A 285 11.00 -15.15 -12.50
CA ALA A 285 10.97 -15.57 -11.10
C ALA A 285 12.16 -15.02 -10.29
N VAL A 286 13.36 -14.97 -10.89
CA VAL A 286 14.62 -14.62 -10.20
C VAL A 286 15.19 -13.34 -10.79
N LYS A 287 15.48 -12.34 -9.93
CA LYS A 287 15.85 -10.97 -10.37
C LYS A 287 17.33 -10.65 -10.23
N TYR A 288 18.12 -11.53 -9.62
CA TYR A 288 19.56 -11.36 -9.45
C TYR A 288 20.32 -12.36 -10.32
N ARG A 289 21.40 -11.91 -10.95
CA ARG A 289 22.19 -12.74 -11.86
C ARG A 289 22.78 -13.95 -11.14
N GLU A 290 23.34 -13.70 -9.95
CA GLU A 290 23.95 -14.73 -9.10
C GLU A 290 22.94 -15.82 -8.72
N ASP A 291 21.72 -15.41 -8.40
CA ASP A 291 20.61 -16.31 -8.07
C ASP A 291 20.19 -17.10 -9.31
N ALA A 292 20.09 -16.44 -10.48
CA ALA A 292 19.75 -17.11 -11.73
C ALA A 292 20.79 -18.17 -12.11
N ASP A 293 22.08 -17.89 -11.91
CA ASP A 293 23.14 -18.86 -12.21
C ASP A 293 23.09 -20.06 -11.25
N ARG A 294 22.81 -19.83 -9.94
CA ARG A 294 22.61 -20.91 -8.95
C ARG A 294 21.41 -21.79 -9.27
N VAL A 295 20.25 -21.14 -9.56
CA VAL A 295 19.03 -21.88 -9.92
C VAL A 295 19.21 -22.69 -11.18
N ARG A 296 19.87 -22.15 -12.23
CA ARG A 296 20.18 -22.92 -13.45
C ARG A 296 21.03 -24.17 -13.18
N ALA A 297 22.01 -24.05 -12.29
CA ALA A 297 22.85 -25.17 -11.92
C ALA A 297 22.10 -26.29 -11.16
N SER A 298 20.94 -25.99 -10.57
CA SER A 298 20.14 -26.92 -9.77
C SER A 298 18.74 -27.18 -10.34
N LEU A 299 18.45 -26.77 -11.59
CA LEU A 299 17.12 -26.86 -12.19
C LEU A 299 16.56 -28.29 -12.17
N ASP A 300 17.36 -29.30 -12.52
CA ASP A 300 16.92 -30.71 -12.50
C ASP A 300 16.43 -31.12 -11.10
N THR A 301 17.16 -30.69 -10.06
CA THR A 301 16.79 -30.98 -8.66
C THR A 301 15.53 -30.21 -8.25
N ILE A 302 15.42 -28.94 -8.65
CA ILE A 302 14.27 -28.07 -8.34
C ILE A 302 12.99 -28.59 -8.99
N LEU A 303 13.08 -29.07 -10.22
CA LEU A 303 11.93 -29.60 -10.97
C LEU A 303 11.62 -31.06 -10.61
N GLY A 304 12.48 -31.74 -9.84
CA GLY A 304 12.30 -33.14 -9.45
C GLY A 304 12.53 -34.11 -10.60
N ALA A 305 13.34 -33.71 -11.58
CA ALA A 305 13.74 -34.52 -12.72
C ALA A 305 14.92 -35.44 -12.37
#